data_353a450614b07a63520cea29af3aa87f
#
_entry.id   353a450614b07a63520cea29af3aa87f
#
_cell.length_a   1.000
_cell.length_b   1.000
_cell.length_c   1.000
_cell.angle_alpha   90.00
_cell.angle_beta   90.00
_cell.angle_gamma   90.00
#
_symmetry.space_group_name_H-M   'P 1'
#
loop_
_entity.id
_entity.type
_entity.pdbx_description
1 polymer ?
#
loop_
_entity_poly.entity_id
_entity_poly.type
_entity_poly.pdbx_seq_one_letter_code
_entity_poly.pdbx_strand_id
1 'polypeptide(L)'
;MNNKNTFSRDKLSHAIKNALSGVVCSLLFVLPVHAVEFNVDMIDAEDRENIDISRFEKKGYIPPGRYLVRVQINKNMLPQTLILEWVKADNESGSLLCLTKENLTNFGLNTEFIELLQNIAGSECLDLSQRQELTTRLDKATMILSLS
;
A
#
# COMPACT_ATOMS: atom_id res chain seq x y z
N MET A 1 14.23 -57.01 44.50
CA MET A 1 12.95 -56.59 43.88
C MET A 1 13.23 -55.67 42.72
N ASN A 2 13.16 -56.23 41.49
CA ASN A 2 13.51 -55.55 40.24
C ASN A 2 12.22 -55.14 39.54
N ASN A 3 11.90 -53.84 39.57
CA ASN A 3 10.75 -53.33 38.84
C ASN A 3 11.23 -52.73 37.49
N LYS A 4 11.15 -53.54 36.44
CA LYS A 4 11.43 -53.12 35.08
C LYS A 4 10.16 -52.48 34.51
N ASN A 5 10.09 -51.15 34.50
CA ASN A 5 9.09 -50.43 33.74
C ASN A 5 9.40 -50.63 32.24
N THR A 6 8.79 -51.62 31.62
CA THR A 6 8.72 -51.76 30.16
C THR A 6 7.72 -50.75 29.62
N PHE A 7 8.21 -49.60 29.25
CA PHE A 7 7.42 -48.60 28.52
C PHE A 7 7.06 -49.20 27.14
N SER A 8 5.77 -49.46 26.94
CA SER A 8 5.29 -50.16 25.75
C SER A 8 5.54 -49.32 24.51
N ARG A 9 6.44 -49.80 23.66
CA ARG A 9 6.84 -49.16 22.38
C ARG A 9 5.64 -48.95 21.43
N ASP A 10 4.59 -49.75 21.61
CA ASP A 10 3.41 -49.72 20.73
C ASP A 10 2.55 -48.48 20.94
N LYS A 11 2.43 -47.96 22.16
CA LYS A 11 1.69 -46.73 22.47
C LYS A 11 2.38 -45.49 21.91
N LEU A 12 3.71 -45.49 21.85
CA LEU A 12 4.48 -44.40 21.27
C LEU A 12 4.31 -44.33 19.74
N SER A 13 4.24 -45.50 19.08
CA SER A 13 4.05 -45.59 17.64
C SER A 13 2.71 -45.04 17.18
N HIS A 14 1.63 -45.30 17.93
CA HIS A 14 0.31 -44.77 17.59
C HIS A 14 0.20 -43.24 17.82
N ALA A 15 0.83 -42.73 18.88
CA ALA A 15 0.85 -41.29 19.12
C ALA A 15 1.61 -40.51 18.04
N ILE A 16 2.72 -41.05 17.53
CA ILE A 16 3.51 -40.43 16.46
C ILE A 16 2.75 -40.48 15.14
N LYS A 17 2.08 -41.59 14.82
CA LYS A 17 1.30 -41.70 13.58
C LYS A 17 0.14 -40.69 13.53
N ASN A 18 -0.56 -40.49 14.63
CA ASN A 18 -1.66 -39.54 14.72
C ASN A 18 -1.18 -38.07 14.70
N ALA A 19 -0.01 -37.75 15.24
CA ALA A 19 0.60 -36.43 15.18
C ALA A 19 1.06 -36.07 13.77
N LEU A 20 1.65 -37.04 13.02
CA LEU A 20 2.05 -36.80 11.64
C LEU A 20 0.86 -36.64 10.69
N SER A 21 -0.25 -37.35 10.91
CA SER A 21 -1.46 -37.23 10.08
C SER A 21 -2.13 -35.87 10.21
N GLY A 22 -2.04 -35.22 11.38
CA GLY A 22 -2.60 -33.87 11.60
C GLY A 22 -1.83 -32.75 10.92
N VAL A 23 -0.51 -32.88 10.79
CA VAL A 23 0.37 -31.86 10.19
C VAL A 23 0.25 -31.84 8.67
N VAL A 24 0.02 -32.98 8.02
CA VAL A 24 -0.11 -33.07 6.56
C VAL A 24 -1.41 -32.44 6.05
N CYS A 25 -2.48 -32.41 6.85
CA CYS A 25 -3.76 -31.84 6.45
C CYS A 25 -3.80 -30.30 6.52
N SER A 26 -2.91 -29.66 7.31
CA SER A 26 -2.87 -28.19 7.44
C SER A 26 -2.15 -27.47 6.30
N LEU A 27 -1.45 -28.19 5.43
CA LEU A 27 -0.64 -27.61 4.33
C LEU A 27 -1.38 -27.45 2.99
N LEU A 28 -2.65 -27.84 2.92
CA LEU A 28 -3.38 -27.88 1.64
C LEU A 28 -4.42 -26.75 1.45
N PHE A 29 -4.54 -25.82 2.37
CA PHE A 29 -5.43 -24.67 2.20
C PHE A 29 -4.68 -23.38 1.88
N VAL A 30 -3.77 -23.40 0.91
CA VAL A 30 -3.36 -22.19 0.21
C VAL A 30 -4.42 -21.90 -0.84
N LEU A 31 -5.47 -21.19 -0.44
CA LEU A 31 -6.43 -20.65 -1.41
C LEU A 31 -5.69 -19.64 -2.28
N PRO A 32 -5.69 -19.78 -3.60
CA PRO A 32 -5.14 -18.76 -4.47
C PRO A 32 -5.97 -17.49 -4.27
N VAL A 33 -5.35 -16.45 -3.74
CA VAL A 33 -5.92 -15.11 -3.74
C VAL A 33 -5.90 -14.65 -5.20
N HIS A 34 -7.03 -14.80 -5.88
CA HIS A 34 -7.21 -14.22 -7.20
C HIS A 34 -7.26 -12.70 -7.01
N ALA A 35 -6.28 -12.00 -7.55
CA ALA A 35 -6.40 -10.57 -7.74
C ALA A 35 -7.62 -10.33 -8.64
N VAL A 36 -8.51 -9.44 -8.25
CA VAL A 36 -9.61 -9.01 -9.11
C VAL A 36 -8.98 -8.30 -10.30
N GLU A 37 -8.93 -8.97 -11.42
CA GLU A 37 -8.51 -8.40 -12.69
C GLU A 37 -9.65 -7.52 -13.20
N PHE A 38 -9.34 -6.27 -13.55
CA PHE A 38 -10.34 -5.35 -14.09
C PHE A 38 -10.77 -5.86 -15.47
N ASN A 39 -12.06 -6.18 -15.62
CA ASN A 39 -12.58 -6.66 -16.90
C ASN A 39 -12.82 -5.47 -17.84
N VAL A 40 -11.93 -5.34 -18.82
CA VAL A 40 -11.94 -4.28 -19.83
C VAL A 40 -13.17 -4.38 -20.74
N ASP A 41 -13.82 -5.57 -20.83
CA ASP A 41 -15.00 -5.79 -21.66
C ASP A 41 -16.28 -5.12 -21.13
N MET A 42 -16.23 -4.61 -19.89
CA MET A 42 -17.32 -3.83 -19.29
C MET A 42 -17.34 -2.36 -19.75
N ILE A 43 -16.33 -1.90 -20.48
CA ILE A 43 -16.27 -0.55 -21.02
C ILE A 43 -16.85 -0.56 -22.44
N ASP A 44 -17.77 0.35 -22.74
CA ASP A 44 -18.34 0.48 -24.07
C ASP A 44 -17.25 0.69 -25.14
N ALA A 45 -17.45 0.11 -26.32
CA ALA A 45 -16.44 0.08 -27.38
C ALA A 45 -16.01 1.49 -27.84
N GLU A 46 -16.94 2.45 -27.82
CA GLU A 46 -16.66 3.87 -28.19
C GLU A 46 -15.75 4.57 -27.16
N ASP A 47 -15.84 4.21 -25.88
CA ASP A 47 -15.01 4.80 -24.83
C ASP A 47 -13.63 4.17 -24.76
N ARG A 48 -13.45 2.92 -25.24
CA ARG A 48 -12.16 2.22 -25.24
C ARG A 48 -11.09 2.92 -26.10
N GLU A 49 -11.47 3.55 -27.19
CA GLU A 49 -10.54 4.25 -28.07
C GLU A 49 -10.01 5.57 -27.46
N ASN A 50 -10.76 6.14 -26.50
CA ASN A 50 -10.43 7.43 -25.89
C ASN A 50 -9.79 7.31 -24.50
N ILE A 51 -9.87 6.12 -23.86
CA ILE A 51 -9.35 5.88 -22.51
C ILE A 51 -8.12 5.00 -22.61
N ASP A 52 -6.97 5.54 -22.21
CA ASP A 52 -5.74 4.75 -22.03
C ASP A 52 -5.86 3.84 -20.79
N ILE A 53 -6.44 2.66 -21.02
CA ILE A 53 -6.72 1.68 -19.97
C ILE A 53 -5.43 1.15 -19.34
N SER A 54 -4.31 1.15 -20.07
CA SER A 54 -3.01 0.67 -19.59
C SER A 54 -2.50 1.41 -18.35
N ARG A 55 -3.00 2.64 -18.14
CA ARG A 55 -2.66 3.44 -16.94
C ARG A 55 -3.32 2.90 -15.68
N PHE A 56 -4.53 2.35 -15.79
CA PHE A 56 -5.28 1.80 -14.65
C PHE A 56 -4.78 0.41 -14.23
N GLU A 57 -4.12 -0.30 -15.14
CA GLU A 57 -3.49 -1.59 -14.87
C GLU A 57 -2.21 -1.46 -14.02
N LYS A 58 -1.59 -0.27 -14.02
CA LYS A 58 -0.38 -0.03 -13.24
C LYS A 58 -0.71 -0.03 -11.75
N LYS A 59 -0.13 -0.97 -11.02
CA LYS A 59 -0.27 -1.04 -9.57
C LYS A 59 0.21 0.27 -8.93
N GLY A 60 -0.69 0.92 -8.19
CA GLY A 60 -0.38 2.18 -7.52
C GLY A 60 -0.72 3.44 -8.32
N TYR A 61 -1.17 3.34 -9.57
CA TYR A 61 -1.58 4.51 -10.33
C TYR A 61 -2.73 5.26 -9.65
N ILE A 62 -2.57 6.57 -9.49
CA ILE A 62 -3.57 7.50 -8.98
C ILE A 62 -3.83 8.50 -10.10
N PRO A 63 -5.05 8.62 -10.63
CA PRO A 63 -5.36 9.63 -11.64
C PRO A 63 -5.08 11.04 -11.12
N PRO A 64 -4.67 11.99 -11.98
CA PRO A 64 -4.62 13.40 -11.60
C PRO A 64 -6.00 13.88 -11.14
N GLY A 65 -6.04 14.68 -10.07
CA GLY A 65 -7.29 15.16 -9.49
C GLY A 65 -7.18 15.51 -8.02
N ARG A 66 -8.29 15.95 -7.45
CA ARG A 66 -8.39 16.35 -6.03
C ARG A 66 -9.08 15.25 -5.24
N TYR A 67 -8.47 14.83 -4.15
CA TYR A 67 -8.95 13.74 -3.32
C TYR A 67 -9.06 14.16 -1.87
N LEU A 68 -10.15 13.74 -1.24
CA LEU A 68 -10.36 13.91 0.19
C LEU A 68 -9.63 12.79 0.93
N VAL A 69 -8.58 13.13 1.68
CA VAL A 69 -7.71 12.16 2.33
C VAL A 69 -7.56 12.45 3.82
N ARG A 70 -7.35 11.39 4.59
CA ARG A 70 -6.84 11.49 5.96
C ARG A 70 -5.33 11.37 5.92
N VAL A 71 -4.65 12.18 6.70
CA VAL A 71 -3.18 12.20 6.72
C VAL A 71 -2.67 11.56 8.00
N GLN A 72 -1.71 10.67 7.85
CA GLN A 72 -1.02 10.00 8.94
C GLN A 72 0.47 10.32 8.86
N ILE A 73 1.04 10.84 9.96
CA ILE A 73 2.44 11.21 10.05
C ILE A 73 3.10 10.38 11.15
N ASN A 74 4.14 9.61 10.78
CA ASN A 74 4.84 8.73 11.73
C ASN A 74 3.86 7.87 12.56
N LYS A 75 2.84 7.29 11.90
CA LYS A 75 1.75 6.48 12.49
C LYS A 75 0.72 7.27 13.32
N ASN A 76 0.85 8.58 13.47
CA ASN A 76 -0.13 9.42 14.14
C ASN A 76 -1.10 10.02 13.12
N MET A 77 -2.41 9.79 13.29
CA MET A 77 -3.43 10.33 12.41
C MET A 77 -3.71 11.79 12.74
N LEU A 78 -3.72 12.65 11.72
CA LEU A 78 -4.19 14.01 11.89
C LEU A 78 -5.71 14.03 12.14
N PRO A 79 -6.22 14.95 12.97
CA PRO A 79 -7.63 14.98 13.33
C PRO A 79 -8.55 15.41 12.18
N GLN A 80 -8.01 16.11 11.19
CA GLN A 80 -8.76 16.66 10.08
C GLN A 80 -8.53 15.89 8.78
N THR A 81 -9.55 15.86 7.94
CA THR A 81 -9.48 15.39 6.58
C THR A 81 -9.13 16.54 5.65
N LEU A 82 -8.23 16.32 4.70
CA LEU A 82 -7.73 17.36 3.80
C LEU A 82 -8.06 17.02 2.36
N ILE A 83 -8.22 18.05 1.54
CA ILE A 83 -8.29 17.89 0.08
C ILE A 83 -6.88 18.11 -0.45
N LEU A 84 -6.28 17.05 -1.00
CA LEU A 84 -4.97 17.11 -1.63
C LEU A 84 -5.13 16.87 -3.13
N GLU A 85 -4.20 17.42 -3.90
CA GLU A 85 -4.21 17.33 -5.36
C GLU A 85 -3.09 16.41 -5.85
N TRP A 86 -3.42 15.58 -6.85
CA TRP A 86 -2.45 14.86 -7.65
C TRP A 86 -2.37 15.53 -9.02
N VAL A 87 -1.20 16.04 -9.36
CA VAL A 87 -0.92 16.71 -10.65
C VAL A 87 -0.33 15.71 -11.65
N LYS A 88 -0.54 15.95 -12.92
CA LYS A 88 0.04 15.13 -13.99
C LYS A 88 1.56 15.21 -13.91
N ALA A 89 2.23 14.06 -13.95
CA ALA A 89 3.68 14.00 -14.06
C ALA A 89 4.12 14.28 -15.52
N ASP A 90 5.24 14.98 -15.71
CA ASP A 90 5.76 15.33 -17.03
C ASP A 90 6.13 14.11 -17.88
N ASN A 91 6.41 12.98 -17.26
CA ASN A 91 6.87 11.75 -17.92
C ASN A 91 5.76 10.77 -18.29
N GLU A 92 4.52 11.19 -18.49
CA GLU A 92 3.35 10.37 -18.87
C GLU A 92 3.04 9.16 -17.98
N SER A 93 3.89 8.86 -17.01
CA SER A 93 3.82 7.60 -16.25
C SER A 93 2.89 7.62 -15.05
N GLY A 94 2.26 8.76 -14.72
CA GLY A 94 1.43 8.83 -13.53
C GLY A 94 1.08 10.23 -13.09
N SER A 95 0.80 10.36 -11.82
CA SER A 95 0.56 11.63 -11.14
C SER A 95 1.50 11.79 -9.95
N LEU A 96 1.81 13.03 -9.63
CA LEU A 96 2.60 13.42 -8.47
C LEU A 96 1.69 14.04 -7.42
N LEU A 97 1.90 13.67 -6.16
CA LEU A 97 1.23 14.32 -5.04
C LEU A 97 1.73 15.76 -4.91
N CYS A 98 0.82 16.71 -5.02
CA CYS A 98 1.08 18.12 -4.82
C CYS A 98 0.96 18.46 -3.32
N LEU A 99 2.07 18.73 -2.66
CA LEU A 99 2.10 19.27 -1.31
C LEU A 99 2.75 20.65 -1.33
N THR A 100 2.05 21.64 -0.77
CA THR A 100 2.55 23.01 -0.63
C THR A 100 3.36 23.14 0.67
N LYS A 101 4.11 24.26 0.81
CA LYS A 101 4.80 24.60 2.07
C LYS A 101 3.82 24.64 3.24
N GLU A 102 2.62 25.16 3.02
CA GLU A 102 1.58 25.24 4.04
C GLU A 102 1.15 23.84 4.50
N ASN A 103 0.93 22.91 3.54
CA ASN A 103 0.58 21.53 3.89
C ASN A 103 1.66 20.89 4.77
N LEU A 104 2.94 21.01 4.39
CA LEU A 104 4.04 20.40 5.14
C LEU A 104 4.22 21.03 6.52
N THR A 105 4.03 22.35 6.63
CA THR A 105 4.05 23.06 7.92
C THR A 105 2.91 22.57 8.82
N ASN A 106 1.70 22.44 8.28
CA ASN A 106 0.54 21.91 9.02
C ASN A 106 0.71 20.44 9.42
N PHE A 107 1.52 19.70 8.68
CA PHE A 107 1.90 18.32 9.02
C PHE A 107 2.97 18.26 10.11
N GLY A 108 3.53 19.40 10.51
CA GLY A 108 4.54 19.50 11.56
C GLY A 108 5.96 19.15 11.09
N LEU A 109 6.23 19.24 9.79
CA LEU A 109 7.59 19.09 9.27
C LEU A 109 8.44 20.32 9.66
N ASN A 110 9.73 20.08 9.86
CA ASN A 110 10.69 21.14 10.18
C ASN A 110 10.79 22.17 9.03
N THR A 111 10.74 23.44 9.37
CA THR A 111 10.82 24.55 8.42
C THR A 111 12.11 24.52 7.60
N GLU A 112 13.25 24.21 8.24
CA GLU A 112 14.54 24.07 7.55
C GLU A 112 14.50 22.98 6.48
N PHE A 113 13.84 21.85 6.76
CA PHE A 113 13.64 20.78 5.78
C PHE A 113 12.76 21.24 4.62
N ILE A 114 11.67 21.97 4.91
CA ILE A 114 10.75 22.49 3.88
C ILE A 114 11.45 23.48 2.95
N GLU A 115 12.33 24.35 3.47
CA GLU A 115 13.08 25.31 2.67
C GLU A 115 14.11 24.68 1.73
N LEU A 116 14.55 23.47 2.02
CA LEU A 116 15.46 22.71 1.16
C LEU A 116 14.75 22.02 -0.01
N LEU A 117 13.42 21.98 -0.01
CA LEU A 117 12.64 21.38 -1.08
C LEU A 117 12.49 22.36 -2.25
N GLN A 118 12.60 21.82 -3.46
CA GLN A 118 12.38 22.57 -4.69
C GLN A 118 10.93 22.46 -5.13
N ASN A 119 10.44 23.47 -5.82
CA ASN A 119 9.13 23.41 -6.42
C ASN A 119 9.17 22.57 -7.70
N ILE A 120 8.09 21.82 -7.95
CA ILE A 120 7.85 21.21 -9.26
C ILE A 120 7.66 22.34 -10.27
N ALA A 121 8.31 22.24 -11.42
CA ALA A 121 8.33 23.32 -12.42
C ALA A 121 6.92 23.84 -12.74
N GLY A 122 6.74 25.16 -12.64
CA GLY A 122 5.49 25.83 -12.94
C GLY A 122 4.35 25.66 -11.92
N SER A 123 4.66 25.13 -10.71
CA SER A 123 3.65 24.90 -9.66
C SER A 123 4.13 25.36 -8.28
N GLU A 124 3.19 25.47 -7.33
CA GLU A 124 3.50 25.66 -5.90
C GLU A 124 3.77 24.35 -5.16
N CYS A 125 3.68 23.22 -5.88
CA CYS A 125 3.90 21.90 -5.34
C CYS A 125 5.39 21.66 -5.07
N LEU A 126 5.72 21.09 -3.94
CA LEU A 126 7.10 20.74 -3.58
C LEU A 126 7.44 19.34 -4.10
N ASP A 127 8.64 19.21 -4.66
CA ASP A 127 9.16 17.93 -5.12
C ASP A 127 9.76 17.15 -3.93
N LEU A 128 9.03 16.15 -3.49
CA LEU A 128 9.44 15.26 -2.40
C LEU A 128 10.30 14.09 -2.89
N SER A 129 10.36 13.84 -4.20
CA SER A 129 11.04 12.68 -4.77
C SER A 129 12.56 12.71 -4.56
N GLN A 130 13.13 13.90 -4.40
CA GLN A 130 14.56 14.11 -4.18
C GLN A 130 15.00 13.83 -2.74
N ARG A 131 14.06 13.61 -1.83
CA ARG A 131 14.33 13.40 -0.40
C ARG A 131 13.94 12.00 0.02
N GLN A 132 14.96 11.15 0.19
CA GLN A 132 14.77 9.77 0.62
C GLN A 132 14.34 9.64 2.08
N GLU A 133 14.52 10.71 2.86
CA GLU A 133 14.12 10.73 4.26
C GLU A 133 12.61 10.83 4.46
N LEU A 134 11.86 11.24 3.43
CA LEU A 134 10.40 11.34 3.47
C LEU A 134 9.75 10.38 2.50
N THR A 135 9.09 9.38 3.03
CA THR A 135 8.30 8.43 2.23
C THR A 135 6.83 8.80 2.28
N THR A 136 6.21 8.90 1.12
CA THR A 136 4.77 9.14 0.98
C THR A 136 4.09 7.93 0.37
N ARG A 137 2.97 7.50 0.95
CA ARG A 137 2.17 6.38 0.47
C ARG A 137 0.69 6.65 0.64
N LEU A 138 -0.09 6.57 -0.45
CA LEU A 138 -1.55 6.58 -0.39
C LEU A 138 -2.11 5.16 -0.39
N ASP A 139 -2.89 4.84 0.63
CA ASP A 139 -3.78 3.68 0.61
C ASP A 139 -5.11 4.10 -0.03
N LYS A 140 -5.36 3.64 -1.25
CA LYS A 140 -6.55 4.01 -2.04
C LYS A 140 -7.85 3.44 -1.48
N ALA A 141 -7.79 2.31 -0.78
CA ALA A 141 -8.99 1.68 -0.21
C ALA A 141 -9.53 2.47 0.99
N THR A 142 -8.63 3.04 1.79
CA THR A 142 -8.98 3.79 3.01
C THR A 142 -8.83 5.30 2.85
N MET A 143 -8.29 5.76 1.73
CA MET A 143 -7.92 7.15 1.46
C MET A 143 -7.06 7.75 2.59
N ILE A 144 -6.06 6.99 3.04
CA ILE A 144 -5.08 7.41 4.03
C ILE A 144 -3.75 7.69 3.32
N LEU A 145 -3.28 8.93 3.42
CA LEU A 145 -1.94 9.33 3.02
C LEU A 145 -1.00 9.21 4.22
N SER A 146 -0.03 8.33 4.13
CA SER A 146 1.00 8.14 5.17
C SER A 146 2.28 8.84 4.76
N LEU A 147 2.84 9.62 5.69
CA LEU A 147 4.15 10.25 5.61
C LEU A 147 5.03 9.68 6.72
N SER A 148 6.24 9.22 6.38
CA SER A 148 7.20 8.68 7.35
C SER A 148 8.63 8.91 6.88
#